data_377abcdc5b0d54de12a7d5183830831f
#
_entry.id   377abcdc5b0d54de12a7d5183830831f
#
_cell.length_a   1.000
_cell.length_b   1.000
_cell.length_c   1.000
_cell.angle_alpha   90.00
_cell.angle_beta   90.00
_cell.angle_gamma   90.00
#
_symmetry.space_group_name_H-M   'P 1'
#
loop_
_entity.id
_entity.type
_entity.pdbx_description
1 polymer ?
#
loop_
_entity_poly.entity_id
_entity_poly.type
_entity_poly.pdbx_seq_one_letter_code
_entity_poly.pdbx_strand_id
1 'polypeptide(L)'
;MRKLTALAVSAFLCGMAATADAAPEKVFKVAHVFNTDHPVHMGLVKANELLKQKSNGRFELRIFPSGTYANYKDAIQAVKTGVLELCPLDTAIDYYPESGVLLSAYTFRDYDHWKKFKSSDVYKELLDTMGAKVGVKQLALYQFGFRHATTKTVKATTPDDFKNLKMRVVNFAPYPEAATVLNARGAPLPIGDVYMALASGVADAQENPFTQILTMKFFEVQKYLILTGHMLATSGTIMSKKAWDGLSADDKKTFEEVFRFEADDIDRQVIEGDSKLLAELKAKGMEVVEVDKAPFMARV
;
A
#
# COMPACT_ATOMS: atom_id res chain seq x y z
N MET A 1 -49.27 -30.55 66.19
CA MET A 1 -48.25 -31.19 65.35
C MET A 1 -48.30 -30.54 63.94
N ARG A 2 -47.45 -29.60 63.69
CA ARG A 2 -47.36 -28.94 62.37
C ARG A 2 -45.94 -29.27 61.75
N LYS A 3 -45.97 -30.00 60.66
CA LYS A 3 -44.77 -30.36 59.90
C LYS A 3 -44.39 -29.16 59.05
N LEU A 4 -43.16 -28.60 59.24
CA LEU A 4 -42.53 -27.66 58.36
C LEU A 4 -41.84 -28.44 57.27
N THR A 5 -42.19 -28.15 56.01
CA THR A 5 -41.52 -28.63 54.81
C THR A 5 -40.53 -27.56 54.40
N ALA A 6 -39.22 -27.87 54.42
CA ALA A 6 -38.17 -26.99 53.94
C ALA A 6 -38.04 -27.14 52.42
N LEU A 7 -38.21 -26.02 51.67
CA LEU A 7 -37.97 -25.93 50.24
C LEU A 7 -36.52 -25.54 50.03
N ALA A 8 -35.73 -26.45 49.45
CA ALA A 8 -34.37 -26.16 49.04
C ALA A 8 -34.40 -25.47 47.68
N VAL A 9 -33.99 -24.18 47.62
CA VAL A 9 -33.80 -23.44 46.39
C VAL A 9 -32.34 -23.64 45.97
N SER A 10 -32.12 -24.48 44.95
CA SER A 10 -30.81 -24.61 44.28
C SER A 10 -30.61 -23.43 43.34
N ALA A 11 -29.77 -22.48 43.72
CA ALA A 11 -29.31 -21.40 42.82
C ALA A 11 -28.29 -21.97 41.83
N PHE A 12 -28.68 -22.07 40.58
CA PHE A 12 -27.80 -22.39 39.47
C PHE A 12 -27.02 -21.10 39.12
N LEU A 13 -25.82 -20.94 39.66
CA LEU A 13 -24.86 -19.91 39.22
C LEU A 13 -24.30 -20.33 37.85
N CYS A 14 -24.92 -19.81 36.78
CA CYS A 14 -24.37 -19.88 35.45
C CYS A 14 -23.16 -18.90 35.42
N GLY A 15 -21.97 -19.43 35.67
CA GLY A 15 -20.73 -18.67 35.54
C GLY A 15 -20.49 -18.30 34.07
N MET A 16 -20.82 -17.08 33.69
CA MET A 16 -20.26 -16.46 32.49
C MET A 16 -18.78 -16.27 32.76
N ALA A 17 -17.95 -17.23 32.33
CA ALA A 17 -16.52 -17.02 32.21
C ALA A 17 -16.33 -15.96 31.12
N ALA A 18 -16.14 -14.70 31.51
CA ALA A 18 -15.57 -13.70 30.66
C ALA A 18 -14.16 -14.21 30.32
N THR A 19 -13.96 -14.64 29.07
CA THR A 19 -12.63 -14.89 28.54
C THR A 19 -11.94 -13.53 28.52
N ALA A 20 -11.16 -13.24 29.55
CA ALA A 20 -10.21 -12.15 29.49
C ALA A 20 -9.30 -12.43 28.28
N ASP A 21 -9.31 -11.54 27.28
CA ASP A 21 -8.36 -11.62 26.19
C ASP A 21 -6.94 -11.62 26.81
N ALA A 22 -6.27 -12.76 26.73
CA ALA A 22 -4.91 -12.87 27.21
C ALA A 22 -4.04 -11.93 26.35
N ALA A 23 -3.12 -11.21 26.98
CA ALA A 23 -2.19 -10.35 26.24
C ALA A 23 -1.45 -11.19 25.20
N PRO A 24 -1.22 -10.63 23.97
CA PRO A 24 -0.54 -11.37 22.92
C PRO A 24 0.88 -11.78 23.35
N GLU A 25 1.31 -12.97 22.97
CA GLU A 25 2.68 -13.44 23.19
C GLU A 25 3.70 -12.54 22.48
N LYS A 26 3.33 -12.04 21.30
CA LYS A 26 4.19 -11.18 20.50
C LYS A 26 3.41 -10.15 19.71
N VAL A 27 3.85 -8.89 19.81
CA VAL A 27 3.36 -7.77 19.02
C VAL A 27 4.39 -7.46 17.92
N PHE A 28 3.93 -7.45 16.66
CA PHE A 28 4.75 -7.11 15.51
C PHE A 28 4.42 -5.68 15.08
N LYS A 29 5.43 -4.83 15.05
CA LYS A 29 5.27 -3.44 14.60
C LYS A 29 5.27 -3.38 13.07
N VAL A 30 4.30 -2.65 12.52
CA VAL A 30 4.17 -2.36 11.09
C VAL A 30 4.18 -0.86 10.90
N ALA A 31 5.08 -0.32 10.09
CA ALA A 31 5.12 1.11 9.78
C ALA A 31 4.89 1.36 8.30
N HIS A 32 4.09 2.37 7.97
CA HIS A 32 3.84 2.79 6.59
C HIS A 32 3.52 4.30 6.49
N VAL A 33 3.59 4.85 5.28
CA VAL A 33 3.41 6.28 5.02
C VAL A 33 2.00 6.66 4.54
N PHE A 34 1.12 5.68 4.37
CA PHE A 34 -0.24 5.88 3.90
C PHE A 34 -1.17 6.40 5.02
N ASN A 35 -2.17 7.19 4.66
CA ASN A 35 -3.21 7.62 5.59
C ASN A 35 -4.13 6.46 6.00
N THR A 36 -4.90 6.63 7.07
CA THR A 36 -5.73 5.56 7.66
C THR A 36 -6.94 5.15 6.80
N ASP A 37 -7.33 5.97 5.84
CA ASP A 37 -8.38 5.70 4.85
C ASP A 37 -7.84 5.05 3.54
N HIS A 38 -6.53 4.84 3.45
CA HIS A 38 -5.91 4.20 2.30
C HIS A 38 -6.10 2.67 2.33
N PRO A 39 -6.36 2.00 1.17
CA PRO A 39 -6.54 0.55 1.09
C PRO A 39 -5.43 -0.28 1.75
N VAL A 40 -4.16 0.18 1.67
CA VAL A 40 -3.03 -0.50 2.34
C VAL A 40 -3.19 -0.50 3.86
N HIS A 41 -3.60 0.62 4.47
CA HIS A 41 -3.85 0.65 5.91
C HIS A 41 -5.04 -0.23 6.29
N MET A 42 -6.14 -0.12 5.55
CA MET A 42 -7.34 -0.92 5.80
C MET A 42 -7.08 -2.41 5.64
N GLY A 43 -6.26 -2.80 4.66
CA GLY A 43 -5.80 -4.17 4.46
C GLY A 43 -5.00 -4.70 5.66
N LEU A 44 -4.06 -3.90 6.17
CA LEU A 44 -3.29 -4.24 7.38
C LEU A 44 -4.17 -4.38 8.63
N VAL A 45 -5.20 -3.54 8.79
CA VAL A 45 -6.17 -3.67 9.91
C VAL A 45 -6.89 -5.01 9.82
N LYS A 46 -7.41 -5.39 8.65
CA LYS A 46 -8.06 -6.70 8.43
C LYS A 46 -7.08 -7.86 8.59
N ALA A 47 -5.84 -7.70 8.14
CA ALA A 47 -4.78 -8.69 8.34
C ALA A 47 -4.51 -8.91 9.83
N ASN A 48 -4.52 -7.84 10.65
CA ASN A 48 -4.36 -7.95 12.10
C ASN A 48 -5.49 -8.77 12.73
N GLU A 49 -6.75 -8.51 12.37
CA GLU A 49 -7.89 -9.28 12.88
C GLU A 49 -7.79 -10.76 12.48
N LEU A 50 -7.43 -11.04 11.24
CA LEU A 50 -7.23 -12.41 10.76
C LEU A 50 -6.04 -13.09 11.45
N LEU A 51 -4.95 -12.36 11.70
CA LEU A 51 -3.78 -12.87 12.41
C LEU A 51 -4.13 -13.24 13.85
N LYS A 52 -4.85 -12.38 14.57
CA LYS A 52 -5.35 -12.67 15.92
C LYS A 52 -6.21 -13.93 15.92
N GLN A 53 -7.15 -14.03 14.99
CA GLN A 53 -8.04 -15.20 14.89
C GLN A 53 -7.24 -16.49 14.64
N LYS A 54 -6.35 -16.50 13.62
CA LYS A 54 -5.60 -17.70 13.22
C LYS A 54 -4.54 -18.11 14.24
N SER A 55 -4.03 -17.18 15.03
CA SER A 55 -3.05 -17.45 16.08
C SER A 55 -3.65 -17.68 17.46
N ASN A 56 -4.99 -17.72 17.59
CA ASN A 56 -5.68 -17.76 18.87
C ASN A 56 -5.24 -16.65 19.85
N GLY A 57 -5.08 -15.42 19.35
CA GLY A 57 -4.66 -14.25 20.11
C GLY A 57 -3.16 -14.16 20.42
N ARG A 58 -2.34 -15.13 20.01
CA ARG A 58 -0.90 -15.12 20.28
C ARG A 58 -0.16 -13.96 19.60
N PHE A 59 -0.61 -13.54 18.44
CA PHE A 59 0.07 -12.52 17.61
C PHE A 59 -0.85 -11.33 17.33
N GLU A 60 -0.25 -10.13 17.37
CA GLU A 60 -0.91 -8.87 17.05
C GLU A 60 0.00 -7.97 16.21
N LEU A 61 -0.60 -7.21 15.28
CA LEU A 61 0.09 -6.13 14.56
C LEU A 61 -0.17 -4.79 15.27
N ARG A 62 0.90 -4.06 15.59
CA ARG A 62 0.81 -2.65 15.98
C ARG A 62 1.17 -1.79 14.79
N ILE A 63 0.16 -1.14 14.21
CA ILE A 63 0.28 -0.38 12.96
C ILE A 63 0.59 1.08 13.25
N PHE A 64 1.62 1.62 12.60
CA PHE A 64 2.05 3.01 12.66
C PHE A 64 1.84 3.66 11.28
N PRO A 65 0.69 4.32 11.05
CA PRO A 65 0.35 4.92 9.75
C PRO A 65 1.00 6.29 9.55
N SER A 66 0.83 6.85 8.35
CA SER A 66 1.13 8.25 7.99
C SER A 66 2.57 8.70 8.30
N GLY A 67 3.52 7.75 8.26
CA GLY A 67 4.93 8.06 8.56
C GLY A 67 5.23 8.37 10.03
N THR A 68 4.32 8.06 10.95
CA THR A 68 4.47 8.37 12.38
C THR A 68 5.62 7.61 13.06
N TYR A 69 6.07 6.50 12.49
CA TYR A 69 7.24 5.77 12.98
C TYR A 69 8.52 6.18 12.23
N ALA A 70 8.45 6.21 10.90
CA ALA A 70 9.56 6.53 10.01
C ALA A 70 9.05 6.88 8.61
N ASN A 71 9.84 7.60 7.82
CA ASN A 71 9.59 7.70 6.38
C ASN A 71 9.82 6.36 5.68
N TYR A 72 9.47 6.28 4.39
CA TYR A 72 9.50 5.02 3.63
C TYR A 72 10.89 4.35 3.63
N LYS A 73 11.98 5.09 3.34
CA LYS A 73 13.34 4.55 3.27
C LYS A 73 13.84 4.08 4.63
N ASP A 74 13.60 4.86 5.67
CA ASP A 74 14.03 4.52 7.03
C ASP A 74 13.27 3.31 7.58
N ALA A 75 11.98 3.15 7.22
CA ALA A 75 11.21 1.97 7.59
C ALA A 75 11.79 0.69 6.97
N ILE A 76 12.18 0.71 5.69
CA ILE A 76 12.84 -0.42 5.03
C ILE A 76 14.17 -0.77 5.73
N GLN A 77 15.00 0.23 6.05
CA GLN A 77 16.26 -0.01 6.76
C GLN A 77 16.02 -0.58 8.17
N ALA A 78 14.99 -0.10 8.88
CA ALA A 78 14.61 -0.62 10.19
C ALA A 78 14.16 -2.09 10.11
N VAL A 79 13.44 -2.49 9.05
CA VAL A 79 13.06 -3.90 8.83
C VAL A 79 14.29 -4.75 8.50
N LYS A 80 15.20 -4.28 7.63
CA LYS A 80 16.45 -5.00 7.30
C LYS A 80 17.30 -5.26 8.52
N THR A 81 17.38 -4.31 9.44
CA THR A 81 18.17 -4.44 10.69
C THR A 81 17.42 -5.15 11.82
N GLY A 82 16.12 -5.46 11.63
CA GLY A 82 15.28 -6.12 12.64
C GLY A 82 14.85 -5.23 13.80
N VAL A 83 14.93 -3.91 13.66
CA VAL A 83 14.41 -2.90 14.62
C VAL A 83 12.90 -2.75 14.46
N LEU A 84 12.40 -2.85 13.22
CA LEU A 84 10.99 -2.91 12.85
C LEU A 84 10.69 -4.31 12.29
N GLU A 85 9.50 -4.85 12.58
CA GLU A 85 9.15 -6.18 12.11
C GLU A 85 8.63 -6.18 10.67
N LEU A 86 7.76 -5.22 10.27
CA LEU A 86 7.14 -5.18 8.95
C LEU A 86 7.06 -3.76 8.39
N CYS A 87 7.12 -3.64 7.07
CA CYS A 87 6.72 -2.44 6.33
C CYS A 87 6.40 -2.80 4.86
N PRO A 88 5.75 -1.91 4.09
CA PRO A 88 5.65 -2.04 2.64
C PRO A 88 7.01 -1.85 1.96
N LEU A 89 7.20 -2.57 0.82
CA LEU A 89 8.32 -2.42 -0.10
C LEU A 89 7.78 -2.41 -1.53
N ASP A 90 7.93 -1.29 -2.23
CA ASP A 90 7.41 -1.12 -3.60
C ASP A 90 8.25 -1.89 -4.63
N THR A 91 9.56 -1.85 -4.47
CA THR A 91 10.53 -2.52 -5.34
C THR A 91 11.85 -2.75 -4.59
N ALA A 92 12.60 -3.72 -5.05
CA ALA A 92 13.95 -4.03 -4.57
C ALA A 92 15.04 -3.60 -5.54
N ILE A 93 14.80 -2.62 -6.41
CA ILE A 93 15.66 -2.25 -7.55
C ILE A 93 17.13 -2.00 -7.16
N ASP A 94 17.38 -1.44 -5.98
CA ASP A 94 18.74 -1.20 -5.46
C ASP A 94 19.50 -2.50 -5.13
N TYR A 95 18.80 -3.62 -5.01
CA TYR A 95 19.35 -4.94 -4.62
C TYR A 95 19.10 -6.00 -5.70
N TYR A 96 18.05 -5.82 -6.47
CA TYR A 96 17.59 -6.72 -7.54
C TYR A 96 16.98 -5.86 -8.65
N PRO A 97 17.79 -5.40 -9.63
CA PRO A 97 17.36 -4.46 -10.67
C PRO A 97 16.13 -4.92 -11.46
N GLU A 98 16.01 -6.24 -11.70
CA GLU A 98 14.89 -6.84 -12.43
C GLU A 98 13.53 -6.59 -11.75
N SER A 99 13.51 -6.35 -10.44
CA SER A 99 12.29 -5.98 -9.72
C SER A 99 11.72 -4.61 -10.15
N GLY A 100 12.52 -3.80 -10.85
CA GLY A 100 12.08 -2.55 -11.45
C GLY A 100 10.94 -2.71 -12.44
N VAL A 101 10.78 -3.89 -13.04
CA VAL A 101 9.67 -4.24 -13.93
C VAL A 101 8.29 -4.00 -13.27
N LEU A 102 8.19 -4.18 -11.97
CA LEU A 102 6.94 -3.93 -11.22
C LEU A 102 6.45 -2.50 -11.30
N LEU A 103 7.37 -1.54 -11.45
CA LEU A 103 7.10 -0.10 -11.48
C LEU A 103 7.56 0.55 -12.80
N SER A 104 7.91 -0.25 -13.82
CA SER A 104 8.23 0.29 -15.14
C SER A 104 6.98 0.80 -15.83
N ALA A 105 7.15 1.91 -16.57
CA ALA A 105 6.04 2.54 -17.26
C ALA A 105 5.40 1.58 -18.28
N TYR A 106 4.07 1.56 -18.30
CA TYR A 106 3.23 0.78 -19.22
C TYR A 106 3.48 -0.75 -19.23
N THR A 107 4.17 -1.29 -18.22
CA THR A 107 4.37 -2.76 -18.08
C THR A 107 3.04 -3.50 -17.93
N PHE A 108 2.17 -3.02 -17.07
CA PHE A 108 0.82 -3.58 -16.91
C PHE A 108 -0.19 -2.78 -17.74
N ARG A 109 -0.93 -3.46 -18.61
CA ARG A 109 -1.94 -2.84 -19.47
C ARG A 109 -3.22 -2.48 -18.72
N ASP A 110 -3.63 -3.38 -17.81
CA ASP A 110 -4.88 -3.35 -17.06
C ASP A 110 -4.80 -4.25 -15.82
N TYR A 111 -5.86 -4.25 -15.01
CA TYR A 111 -5.94 -5.09 -13.81
C TYR A 111 -6.03 -6.60 -14.11
N ASP A 112 -6.52 -7.01 -15.29
CA ASP A 112 -6.53 -8.42 -15.67
C ASP A 112 -5.12 -8.91 -16.03
N HIS A 113 -4.28 -8.05 -16.60
CA HIS A 113 -2.86 -8.35 -16.77
C HIS A 113 -2.14 -8.53 -15.42
N TRP A 114 -2.44 -7.68 -14.42
CA TRP A 114 -1.94 -7.85 -13.05
C TRP A 114 -2.39 -9.16 -12.42
N LYS A 115 -3.67 -9.54 -12.53
CA LYS A 115 -4.19 -10.81 -12.02
C LYS A 115 -3.49 -12.02 -12.66
N LYS A 116 -3.25 -11.98 -13.97
CA LYS A 116 -2.50 -13.03 -14.68
C LYS A 116 -1.06 -13.13 -14.18
N PHE A 117 -0.40 -11.99 -13.99
CA PHE A 117 0.95 -11.96 -13.41
C PHE A 117 0.97 -12.59 -12.01
N LYS A 118 0.05 -12.22 -11.11
CA LYS A 118 -0.05 -12.81 -9.76
C LYS A 118 -0.27 -14.33 -9.77
N SER A 119 -0.84 -14.87 -10.82
CA SER A 119 -1.08 -16.32 -10.99
C SER A 119 0.08 -17.05 -11.68
N SER A 120 1.14 -16.35 -12.06
CA SER A 120 2.27 -16.92 -12.83
C SER A 120 3.40 -17.42 -11.93
N ASP A 121 4.25 -18.28 -12.49
CA ASP A 121 5.48 -18.73 -11.83
C ASP A 121 6.49 -17.57 -11.69
N VAL A 122 6.47 -16.59 -12.62
CA VAL A 122 7.30 -15.38 -12.55
C VAL A 122 6.99 -14.58 -11.28
N TYR A 123 5.71 -14.49 -10.87
CA TYR A 123 5.34 -13.84 -9.60
C TYR A 123 5.99 -14.51 -8.39
N LYS A 124 5.95 -15.85 -8.34
CA LYS A 124 6.53 -16.62 -7.22
C LYS A 124 8.04 -16.45 -7.17
N GLU A 125 8.72 -16.58 -8.33
CA GLU A 125 10.15 -16.39 -8.44
C GLU A 125 10.57 -14.98 -8.01
N LEU A 126 9.84 -13.95 -8.47
CA LEU A 126 10.10 -12.56 -8.13
C LEU A 126 9.93 -12.31 -6.63
N LEU A 127 8.86 -12.83 -6.02
CA LEU A 127 8.58 -12.70 -4.59
C LEU A 127 9.73 -13.25 -3.74
N ASP A 128 10.15 -14.49 -4.04
CA ASP A 128 11.22 -15.17 -3.30
C ASP A 128 12.57 -14.48 -3.51
N THR A 129 12.87 -14.08 -4.76
CA THR A 129 14.15 -13.46 -5.12
C THR A 129 14.28 -12.06 -4.51
N MET A 130 13.23 -11.23 -4.57
CA MET A 130 13.23 -9.89 -3.95
C MET A 130 13.54 -9.97 -2.46
N GLY A 131 12.83 -10.82 -1.74
CA GLY A 131 13.05 -11.00 -0.31
C GLY A 131 14.48 -11.43 0.01
N ALA A 132 14.99 -12.43 -0.72
CA ALA A 132 16.35 -12.94 -0.54
C ALA A 132 17.43 -11.88 -0.83
N LYS A 133 17.29 -11.11 -1.91
CA LYS A 133 18.26 -10.06 -2.31
C LYS A 133 18.29 -8.89 -1.33
N VAL A 134 17.13 -8.50 -0.78
CA VAL A 134 17.02 -7.44 0.25
C VAL A 134 17.50 -7.94 1.62
N GLY A 135 17.46 -9.23 1.87
CA GLY A 135 17.76 -9.84 3.17
C GLY A 135 16.58 -9.81 4.15
N VAL A 136 15.35 -9.93 3.61
CA VAL A 136 14.08 -9.94 4.35
C VAL A 136 13.20 -11.08 3.85
N LYS A 137 12.06 -11.34 4.48
CA LYS A 137 11.00 -12.17 3.91
C LYS A 137 10.01 -11.26 3.18
N GLN A 138 9.86 -11.43 1.87
CA GLN A 138 8.74 -10.87 1.13
C GLN A 138 7.53 -11.76 1.36
N LEU A 139 6.43 -11.20 1.90
CA LEU A 139 5.23 -11.97 2.23
C LEU A 139 4.22 -12.01 1.09
N ALA A 140 3.97 -10.86 0.47
CA ALA A 140 3.07 -10.73 -0.67
C ALA A 140 3.38 -9.47 -1.50
N LEU A 141 2.83 -9.40 -2.72
CA LEU A 141 2.77 -8.19 -3.53
C LEU A 141 1.31 -7.86 -3.83
N TYR A 142 0.99 -6.58 -3.88
CA TYR A 142 -0.31 -6.01 -4.23
C TYR A 142 -0.12 -4.79 -5.12
N GLN A 143 -1.21 -4.30 -5.69
CA GLN A 143 -1.26 -3.02 -6.38
C GLN A 143 -2.24 -2.07 -5.67
N PHE A 144 -2.06 -0.77 -5.83
CA PHE A 144 -2.97 0.25 -5.28
C PHE A 144 -3.40 1.31 -6.32
N GLY A 145 -3.44 0.89 -7.58
CA GLY A 145 -4.06 1.62 -8.69
C GLY A 145 -3.07 2.11 -9.74
N PHE A 146 -3.61 2.39 -10.94
CA PHE A 146 -2.84 3.06 -11.98
C PHE A 146 -2.56 4.51 -11.59
N ARG A 147 -1.33 4.95 -11.87
CA ARG A 147 -0.87 6.31 -11.60
C ARG A 147 -1.25 7.24 -12.74
N HIS A 148 -1.74 8.40 -12.36
CA HIS A 148 -2.19 9.47 -13.25
C HIS A 148 -1.51 10.78 -12.86
N ALA A 149 -1.27 11.65 -13.84
CA ALA A 149 -0.72 12.96 -13.56
C ALA A 149 -1.82 13.93 -13.08
N THR A 150 -1.45 14.84 -12.18
CA THR A 150 -2.27 16.03 -11.89
C THR A 150 -1.46 17.29 -12.11
N THR A 151 -2.12 18.36 -12.51
CA THR A 151 -1.51 19.68 -12.73
C THR A 151 -2.41 20.79 -12.19
N LYS A 152 -1.79 21.92 -11.79
CA LYS A 152 -2.53 23.08 -11.27
C LYS A 152 -3.09 23.95 -12.38
N THR A 153 -2.32 24.25 -13.42
CA THR A 153 -2.65 25.28 -14.39
C THR A 153 -2.69 24.79 -15.85
N VAL A 154 -2.01 23.70 -16.16
CA VAL A 154 -1.88 23.19 -17.52
C VAL A 154 -2.84 22.01 -17.75
N LYS A 155 -3.74 22.14 -18.71
CA LYS A 155 -4.58 21.05 -19.22
C LYS A 155 -3.76 20.27 -20.23
N ALA A 156 -2.88 19.38 -19.72
CA ALA A 156 -1.98 18.60 -20.56
C ALA A 156 -2.74 17.48 -21.29
N THR A 157 -2.49 17.35 -22.59
CA THR A 157 -3.05 16.30 -23.47
C THR A 157 -1.98 15.48 -24.16
N THR A 158 -0.76 16.03 -24.26
CA THR A 158 0.41 15.42 -24.87
C THR A 158 1.63 15.52 -23.98
N PRO A 159 2.70 14.73 -24.20
CA PRO A 159 3.97 14.89 -23.46
C PRO A 159 4.57 16.29 -23.54
N ASP A 160 4.38 17.01 -24.65
CA ASP A 160 4.94 18.36 -24.82
C ASP A 160 4.33 19.38 -23.86
N ASP A 161 3.08 19.18 -23.44
CA ASP A 161 2.41 20.04 -22.46
C ASP A 161 3.05 19.95 -21.06
N PHE A 162 3.77 18.87 -20.74
CA PHE A 162 4.48 18.69 -19.48
C PHE A 162 5.90 19.25 -19.46
N LYS A 163 6.51 19.58 -20.61
CA LYS A 163 7.92 19.87 -20.77
C LYS A 163 8.52 20.88 -19.79
N ASN A 164 7.75 21.86 -19.37
CA ASN A 164 8.22 22.91 -18.45
C ASN A 164 7.72 22.74 -17.02
N LEU A 165 6.90 21.73 -16.74
CA LEU A 165 6.34 21.50 -15.41
C LEU A 165 7.38 20.84 -14.50
N LYS A 166 7.48 21.35 -13.28
CA LYS A 166 8.18 20.70 -12.18
C LYS A 166 7.24 19.65 -11.60
N MET A 167 7.46 18.40 -11.97
CA MET A 167 6.62 17.30 -11.50
C MET A 167 7.23 16.68 -10.25
N ARG A 168 6.52 16.73 -9.16
CA ARG A 168 6.91 15.94 -8.01
C ARG A 168 6.83 14.44 -8.36
N VAL A 169 7.91 13.73 -8.08
CA VAL A 169 8.00 12.28 -8.16
C VAL A 169 8.43 11.70 -6.82
N VAL A 170 8.22 10.40 -6.63
CA VAL A 170 8.74 9.70 -5.45
C VAL A 170 10.28 9.73 -5.46
N ASN A 171 10.90 9.88 -4.30
CA ASN A 171 12.35 10.15 -4.15
C ASN A 171 13.24 8.90 -4.14
N PHE A 172 12.83 7.82 -4.82
CA PHE A 172 13.64 6.61 -5.03
C PHE A 172 13.30 5.95 -6.37
N ALA A 173 14.25 5.20 -6.91
CA ALA A 173 14.11 4.52 -8.20
C ALA A 173 13.02 3.43 -8.15
N PRO A 174 12.29 3.18 -9.26
CA PRO A 174 12.40 3.84 -10.55
C PRO A 174 11.46 5.06 -10.74
N TYR A 175 10.76 5.52 -9.71
CA TYR A 175 9.74 6.57 -9.84
C TYR A 175 10.18 7.87 -10.54
N PRO A 176 11.44 8.37 -10.42
CA PRO A 176 11.88 9.54 -11.18
C PRO A 176 11.75 9.37 -12.70
N GLU A 177 11.75 8.12 -13.21
CA GLU A 177 11.56 7.83 -14.64
C GLU A 177 10.17 8.22 -15.14
N ALA A 178 9.16 8.23 -14.24
CA ALA A 178 7.81 8.68 -14.59
C ALA A 178 7.82 10.12 -15.15
N ALA A 179 8.63 11.03 -14.58
CA ALA A 179 8.76 12.38 -15.10
C ALA A 179 9.35 12.39 -16.52
N THR A 180 10.32 11.51 -16.81
CA THR A 180 10.93 11.37 -18.14
C THR A 180 9.91 10.89 -19.17
N VAL A 181 9.13 9.86 -18.83
CA VAL A 181 8.05 9.32 -19.68
C VAL A 181 6.99 10.39 -19.95
N LEU A 182 6.63 11.16 -18.94
CA LEU A 182 5.66 12.26 -19.07
C LEU A 182 6.27 13.54 -19.69
N ASN A 183 7.60 13.58 -19.98
CA ASN A 183 8.33 14.75 -20.50
C ASN A 183 8.36 15.94 -19.51
N ALA A 184 8.26 15.69 -18.22
CA ALA A 184 8.30 16.71 -17.17
C ALA A 184 9.69 16.80 -16.53
N ARG A 185 9.92 17.85 -15.75
CA ARG A 185 11.13 18.01 -14.92
C ARG A 185 10.88 17.37 -13.56
N GLY A 186 11.52 16.25 -13.28
CA GLY A 186 11.35 15.53 -12.01
C GLY A 186 11.85 16.33 -10.80
N ALA A 187 11.02 16.41 -9.75
CA ALA A 187 11.35 17.01 -8.45
C ALA A 187 11.10 15.94 -7.35
N PRO A 188 12.12 15.14 -6.97
CA PRO A 188 11.96 14.09 -5.98
C PRO A 188 11.67 14.66 -4.59
N LEU A 189 10.52 14.31 -3.99
CA LEU A 189 10.12 14.73 -2.64
C LEU A 189 9.41 13.59 -1.90
N PRO A 190 9.60 13.45 -0.56
CA PRO A 190 8.80 12.56 0.27
C PRO A 190 7.30 12.87 0.18
N ILE A 191 6.45 11.87 0.36
CA ILE A 191 4.99 12.02 0.19
C ILE A 191 4.40 13.05 1.16
N GLY A 192 4.91 13.15 2.39
CA GLY A 192 4.43 14.09 3.40
C GLY A 192 4.59 15.56 3.01
N ASP A 193 5.54 15.88 2.11
CA ASP A 193 5.84 17.26 1.70
C ASP A 193 5.05 17.70 0.45
N VAL A 194 4.39 16.75 -0.24
CA VAL A 194 3.81 16.98 -1.58
C VAL A 194 2.70 18.01 -1.56
N TYR A 195 1.75 17.92 -0.61
CA TYR A 195 0.63 18.87 -0.54
C TYR A 195 1.14 20.32 -0.47
N MET A 196 2.08 20.60 0.44
CA MET A 196 2.65 21.93 0.61
C MET A 196 3.49 22.38 -0.60
N ALA A 197 4.22 21.45 -1.24
CA ALA A 197 4.97 21.76 -2.45
C ALA A 197 4.06 22.16 -3.62
N LEU A 198 2.91 21.48 -3.78
CA LEU A 198 1.89 21.82 -4.79
C LEU A 198 1.16 23.13 -4.45
N ALA A 199 0.78 23.32 -3.19
CA ALA A 199 0.09 24.51 -2.74
C ALA A 199 0.93 25.79 -2.95
N SER A 200 2.23 25.73 -2.58
CA SER A 200 3.17 26.86 -2.68
C SER A 200 3.77 27.07 -4.09
N GLY A 201 3.56 26.13 -5.02
CA GLY A 201 4.15 26.21 -6.37
C GLY A 201 5.63 25.81 -6.45
N VAL A 202 6.17 25.15 -5.43
CA VAL A 202 7.48 24.48 -5.48
C VAL A 202 7.44 23.36 -6.51
N ALA A 203 6.28 22.65 -6.60
CA ALA A 203 5.96 21.73 -7.68
C ALA A 203 4.68 22.19 -8.40
N ASP A 204 4.63 22.03 -9.72
CA ASP A 204 3.49 22.39 -10.59
C ASP A 204 2.54 21.21 -10.78
N ALA A 205 3.08 19.99 -10.68
CA ALA A 205 2.43 18.74 -10.98
C ALA A 205 2.90 17.63 -10.02
N GLN A 206 2.12 16.56 -9.97
CA GLN A 206 2.49 15.30 -9.33
C GLN A 206 1.85 14.12 -10.11
N GLU A 207 2.21 12.89 -9.77
CA GLU A 207 1.62 11.69 -10.34
C GLU A 207 1.38 10.66 -9.22
N ASN A 208 0.17 10.11 -9.15
CA ASN A 208 -0.25 9.11 -8.16
C ASN A 208 -1.53 8.39 -8.61
N PRO A 209 -1.90 7.28 -7.96
CA PRO A 209 -3.21 6.66 -8.10
C PRO A 209 -4.34 7.55 -7.54
N PHE A 210 -5.57 7.29 -7.96
CA PHE A 210 -6.75 8.01 -7.46
C PHE A 210 -6.88 7.95 -5.94
N THR A 211 -6.59 6.79 -5.34
CA THR A 211 -6.58 6.60 -3.88
C THR A 211 -5.70 7.63 -3.19
N GLN A 212 -4.47 7.80 -3.69
CA GLN A 212 -3.50 8.72 -3.10
C GLN A 212 -3.88 10.18 -3.35
N ILE A 213 -4.38 10.51 -4.56
CA ILE A 213 -4.85 11.86 -4.90
C ILE A 213 -5.98 12.28 -3.96
N LEU A 214 -6.90 11.36 -3.64
CA LEU A 214 -8.04 11.61 -2.76
C LEU A 214 -7.61 11.70 -1.29
N THR A 215 -6.92 10.69 -0.76
CA THR A 215 -6.58 10.60 0.68
C THR A 215 -5.57 11.66 1.12
N MET A 216 -4.68 12.11 0.21
CA MET A 216 -3.74 13.23 0.43
C MET A 216 -4.32 14.59 0.05
N LYS A 217 -5.60 14.63 -0.39
CA LYS A 217 -6.34 15.85 -0.74
C LYS A 217 -5.67 16.69 -1.84
N PHE A 218 -4.95 16.07 -2.76
CA PHE A 218 -4.30 16.83 -3.84
C PHE A 218 -5.29 17.56 -4.74
N PHE A 219 -6.56 17.12 -4.78
CA PHE A 219 -7.64 17.80 -5.48
C PHE A 219 -7.89 19.25 -5.00
N GLU A 220 -7.48 19.61 -3.77
CA GLU A 220 -7.61 20.98 -3.25
C GLU A 220 -6.59 21.95 -3.89
N VAL A 221 -5.46 21.44 -4.37
CA VAL A 221 -4.32 22.22 -4.87
C VAL A 221 -3.95 21.91 -6.32
N GLN A 222 -4.65 20.97 -6.96
CA GLN A 222 -4.50 20.57 -8.36
C GLN A 222 -5.85 20.62 -9.05
N LYS A 223 -5.90 21.21 -10.25
CA LYS A 223 -7.14 21.40 -11.00
C LYS A 223 -7.41 20.26 -11.97
N TYR A 224 -6.39 19.81 -12.70
CA TYR A 224 -6.53 18.83 -13.78
C TYR A 224 -6.06 17.46 -13.32
N LEU A 225 -6.86 16.43 -13.65
CA LEU A 225 -6.53 15.02 -13.50
C LEU A 225 -6.37 14.42 -14.89
N ILE A 226 -5.15 14.16 -15.31
CA ILE A 226 -4.80 13.67 -16.63
C ILE A 226 -4.64 12.14 -16.57
N LEU A 227 -5.51 11.42 -17.30
CA LEU A 227 -5.60 9.95 -17.22
C LEU A 227 -4.47 9.25 -18.00
N THR A 228 -3.24 9.53 -17.66
CA THR A 228 -2.06 8.94 -18.30
C THR A 228 -1.95 7.43 -18.09
N GLY A 229 -2.32 6.91 -16.90
CA GLY A 229 -2.23 5.49 -16.59
C GLY A 229 -0.84 4.89 -16.87
N HIS A 230 0.20 5.69 -16.69
CA HIS A 230 1.55 5.40 -17.15
C HIS A 230 2.29 4.32 -16.33
N MET A 231 1.79 4.01 -15.14
CA MET A 231 2.41 3.03 -14.24
C MET A 231 1.34 2.41 -13.33
N LEU A 232 1.40 1.10 -13.11
CA LEU A 232 0.65 0.48 -12.02
C LEU A 232 1.46 0.63 -10.73
N ALA A 233 0.88 1.26 -9.72
CA ALA A 233 1.52 1.39 -8.42
C ALA A 233 1.46 0.03 -7.70
N THR A 234 2.60 -0.61 -7.57
CA THR A 234 2.75 -1.89 -6.88
C THR A 234 3.53 -1.70 -5.59
N SER A 235 3.24 -2.53 -4.61
CA SER A 235 3.98 -2.64 -3.37
C SER A 235 3.83 -4.06 -2.82
N GLY A 236 4.41 -4.33 -1.67
CA GLY A 236 4.22 -5.60 -1.00
C GLY A 236 4.69 -5.53 0.44
N THR A 237 4.19 -6.40 1.28
CA THR A 237 4.58 -6.42 2.69
C THR A 237 5.84 -7.27 2.88
N ILE A 238 6.88 -6.67 3.48
CA ILE A 238 8.09 -7.35 3.89
C ILE A 238 8.13 -7.52 5.41
N MET A 239 8.79 -8.59 5.84
CA MET A 239 9.06 -8.90 7.24
C MET A 239 10.56 -9.04 7.49
N SER A 240 11.04 -8.51 8.62
CA SER A 240 12.45 -8.67 8.99
C SER A 240 12.82 -10.15 9.08
N LYS A 241 14.00 -10.51 8.57
CA LYS A 241 14.48 -11.89 8.60
C LYS A 241 14.58 -12.41 10.04
N LYS A 242 14.99 -11.56 10.98
CA LYS A 242 15.04 -11.89 12.40
C LYS A 242 13.67 -12.29 12.97
N ALA A 243 12.61 -11.53 12.64
CA ALA A 243 11.26 -11.83 13.10
C ALA A 243 10.71 -13.10 12.45
N TRP A 244 10.96 -13.27 11.14
CA TRP A 244 10.57 -14.44 10.36
C TRP A 244 11.23 -15.72 10.84
N ASP A 245 12.55 -15.72 11.03
CA ASP A 245 13.29 -16.91 11.45
C ASP A 245 12.90 -17.38 12.86
N GLY A 246 12.44 -16.45 13.71
CA GLY A 246 11.94 -16.76 15.05
C GLY A 246 10.53 -17.35 15.10
N LEU A 247 9.84 -17.53 13.95
CA LEU A 247 8.53 -18.17 13.88
C LEU A 247 8.68 -19.69 13.68
N SER A 248 7.74 -20.45 14.28
CA SER A 248 7.59 -21.87 13.98
C SER A 248 7.17 -22.09 12.51
N ALA A 249 7.27 -23.32 12.02
CA ALA A 249 6.82 -23.66 10.65
C ALA A 249 5.32 -23.37 10.43
N ASP A 250 4.48 -23.62 11.44
CA ASP A 250 3.04 -23.37 11.34
C ASP A 250 2.70 -21.89 11.45
N ASP A 251 3.44 -21.14 12.28
CA ASP A 251 3.27 -19.68 12.36
C ASP A 251 3.70 -19.01 11.04
N LYS A 252 4.76 -19.49 10.38
CA LYS A 252 5.17 -19.02 9.05
C LYS A 252 4.06 -19.19 8.02
N LYS A 253 3.39 -20.36 7.99
CA LYS A 253 2.22 -20.58 7.11
C LYS A 253 1.09 -19.61 7.44
N THR A 254 0.81 -19.40 8.73
CA THR A 254 -0.20 -18.43 9.18
C THR A 254 0.09 -17.03 8.65
N PHE A 255 1.34 -16.57 8.78
CA PHE A 255 1.75 -15.26 8.26
C PHE A 255 1.63 -15.19 6.72
N GLU A 256 2.06 -16.20 5.99
CA GLU A 256 1.92 -16.25 4.52
C GLU A 256 0.45 -16.22 4.08
N GLU A 257 -0.45 -16.92 4.77
CA GLU A 257 -1.87 -16.87 4.49
C GLU A 257 -2.50 -15.51 4.79
N VAL A 258 -2.16 -14.91 5.93
CA VAL A 258 -2.69 -13.61 6.36
C VAL A 258 -2.26 -12.50 5.42
N PHE A 259 -1.00 -12.46 5.02
CA PHE A 259 -0.51 -11.40 4.13
C PHE A 259 -0.86 -11.63 2.65
N ARG A 260 -1.12 -12.88 2.25
CA ARG A 260 -1.80 -13.15 0.97
C ARG A 260 -3.22 -12.59 0.96
N PHE A 261 -3.98 -12.84 2.02
CA PHE A 261 -5.32 -12.24 2.19
C PHE A 261 -5.26 -10.71 2.17
N GLU A 262 -4.29 -10.09 2.88
CA GLU A 262 -4.06 -8.64 2.83
C GLU A 262 -3.91 -8.15 1.40
N ALA A 263 -3.00 -8.75 0.64
CA ALA A 263 -2.70 -8.37 -0.73
C ALA A 263 -3.92 -8.53 -1.67
N ASP A 264 -4.65 -9.63 -1.54
CA ASP A 264 -5.85 -9.88 -2.35
C ASP A 264 -7.01 -8.95 -1.98
N ASP A 265 -7.14 -8.57 -0.70
CA ASP A 265 -8.14 -7.59 -0.25
C ASP A 265 -7.80 -6.18 -0.72
N ILE A 266 -6.54 -5.77 -0.70
CA ILE A 266 -6.08 -4.48 -1.25
C ILE A 266 -6.36 -4.42 -2.76
N ASP A 267 -5.92 -5.43 -3.53
CA ASP A 267 -6.17 -5.51 -4.97
C ASP A 267 -7.66 -5.39 -5.29
N ARG A 268 -8.50 -6.13 -4.55
CA ARG A 268 -9.96 -6.11 -4.74
C ARG A 268 -10.55 -4.74 -4.43
N GLN A 269 -10.22 -4.12 -3.30
CA GLN A 269 -10.72 -2.79 -2.93
C GLN A 269 -10.40 -1.74 -3.98
N VAL A 270 -9.18 -1.78 -4.52
CA VAL A 270 -8.73 -0.83 -5.54
C VAL A 270 -9.48 -1.06 -6.85
N ILE A 271 -9.53 -2.30 -7.34
CA ILE A 271 -10.19 -2.63 -8.61
C ILE A 271 -11.68 -2.27 -8.59
N GLU A 272 -12.38 -2.62 -7.48
CA GLU A 272 -13.80 -2.33 -7.32
C GLU A 272 -14.08 -0.84 -7.06
N GLY A 273 -13.11 -0.13 -6.45
CA GLY A 273 -13.24 1.28 -6.08
C GLY A 273 -12.85 2.27 -7.15
N ASP A 274 -12.08 1.89 -8.16
CA ASP A 274 -11.39 2.81 -9.08
C ASP A 274 -12.34 3.79 -9.80
N SER A 275 -13.44 3.30 -10.36
CA SER A 275 -14.44 4.14 -11.02
C SER A 275 -15.17 5.08 -10.04
N LYS A 276 -15.40 4.64 -8.81
CA LYS A 276 -16.03 5.46 -7.76
C LYS A 276 -15.08 6.58 -7.30
N LEU A 277 -13.80 6.27 -7.15
CA LEU A 277 -12.77 7.26 -6.79
C LEU A 277 -12.63 8.33 -7.87
N LEU A 278 -12.65 7.95 -9.15
CA LEU A 278 -12.63 8.90 -10.26
C LEU A 278 -13.87 9.81 -10.23
N ALA A 279 -15.06 9.25 -9.99
CA ALA A 279 -16.29 10.03 -9.87
C ALA A 279 -16.23 11.01 -8.67
N GLU A 280 -15.67 10.57 -7.55
CA GLU A 280 -15.49 11.40 -6.36
C GLU A 280 -14.51 12.55 -6.61
N LEU A 281 -13.38 12.33 -7.26
CA LEU A 281 -12.42 13.38 -7.64
C LEU A 281 -13.05 14.41 -8.57
N LYS A 282 -13.90 13.98 -9.54
CA LYS A 282 -14.72 14.89 -10.36
C LYS A 282 -15.67 15.73 -9.49
N ALA A 283 -16.37 15.10 -8.55
CA ALA A 283 -17.31 15.80 -7.65
C ALA A 283 -16.61 16.80 -6.74
N LYS A 284 -15.33 16.56 -6.41
CA LYS A 284 -14.47 17.49 -5.65
C LYS A 284 -13.88 18.62 -6.51
N GLY A 285 -14.25 18.70 -7.79
CA GLY A 285 -13.94 19.81 -8.68
C GLY A 285 -12.73 19.59 -9.59
N MET A 286 -12.14 18.39 -9.63
CA MET A 286 -11.09 18.12 -10.61
C MET A 286 -11.66 17.99 -12.03
N GLU A 287 -11.02 18.66 -12.98
CA GLU A 287 -11.30 18.49 -14.41
C GLU A 287 -10.52 17.29 -14.94
N VAL A 288 -11.25 16.24 -15.33
CA VAL A 288 -10.66 15.00 -15.86
C VAL A 288 -10.34 15.17 -17.34
N VAL A 289 -9.09 14.84 -17.70
CA VAL A 289 -8.57 14.94 -19.07
C VAL A 289 -8.19 13.53 -19.53
N GLU A 290 -8.92 13.02 -20.50
CA GLU A 290 -8.56 11.79 -21.22
C GLU A 290 -7.47 12.10 -22.24
N VAL A 291 -6.52 11.19 -22.41
CA VAL A 291 -5.40 11.37 -23.33
C VAL A 291 -5.19 10.12 -24.19
N ASP A 292 -4.68 10.34 -25.40
CA ASP A 292 -4.06 9.25 -26.16
C ASP A 292 -2.76 8.86 -25.47
N LYS A 293 -2.62 7.58 -25.11
CA LYS A 293 -1.44 7.06 -24.42
C LYS A 293 -0.26 6.76 -25.35
N ALA A 294 -0.51 6.63 -26.67
CA ALA A 294 0.52 6.24 -27.63
C ALA A 294 1.72 7.19 -27.65
N PRO A 295 1.57 8.53 -27.63
CA PRO A 295 2.71 9.45 -27.56
C PRO A 295 3.53 9.33 -26.27
N PHE A 296 2.90 8.97 -25.14
CA PHE A 296 3.60 8.73 -23.87
C PHE A 296 4.33 7.39 -23.89
N MET A 297 3.69 6.33 -24.41
CA MET A 297 4.28 5.00 -24.55
C MET A 297 5.51 5.01 -25.47
N ALA A 298 5.54 5.84 -26.49
CA ALA A 298 6.69 6.00 -27.40
C ALA A 298 7.95 6.59 -26.71
N ARG A 299 7.84 7.01 -25.45
CA ARG A 299 8.93 7.59 -24.65
C ARG A 299 9.53 6.61 -23.62
N VAL A 300 9.02 5.38 -23.56
CA VAL A 300 9.52 4.28 -22.70
C VAL A 300 10.72 3.51 -23.38
#